data_3979ea92bf5e1f66470f5fe01212e131
#
_entry.id   3979ea92bf5e1f66470f5fe01212e131
#
_cell.length_a   1.000
_cell.length_b   1.000
_cell.length_c   1.000
_cell.angle_alpha   90.00
_cell.angle_beta   90.00
_cell.angle_gamma   90.00
#
_symmetry.space_group_name_H-M   'P 1'
#
loop_
_entity.id
_entity.type
_entity.pdbx_description
1 polymer ?
#
loop_
_entity_poly.entity_id
_entity_poly.type
_entity_poly.pdbx_seq_one_letter_code
_entity_poly.pdbx_strand_id
1 'polypeptide(L)'
;WSWGHRNLLGLAFDAEGRLWDIEHGPAGGDEINLIRKGSNYGWPIVSEGRHYGGRAIPPHSERPEFAAPAISWNPVIAPGDFIIYSADLFADWKGQAVIAAMKPAGLVRVAFEGEAAREVGRMSFDRRLREVVQGPDGAIWVLEDKAGGRLLKLTPG
;
A
#
# COMPACT_ATOMS: atom_id res chain seq x y z
N TRP A 1 -0.34 17.27 -10.18
CA TRP A 1 -0.72 17.41 -8.79
C TRP A 1 0.49 17.20 -7.87
N SER A 2 1.18 16.07 -8.00
CA SER A 2 2.42 15.72 -7.30
C SER A 2 3.38 15.03 -8.28
N TRP A 3 4.65 14.84 -7.90
CA TRP A 3 5.68 14.19 -8.72
C TRP A 3 6.71 13.49 -7.86
N GLY A 4 7.71 12.87 -8.52
CA GLY A 4 8.76 12.13 -7.82
C GLY A 4 8.29 10.77 -7.28
N HIS A 5 7.23 10.21 -7.83
CA HIS A 5 6.76 8.86 -7.59
C HIS A 5 7.50 7.86 -8.46
N ARG A 6 7.55 6.60 -8.02
CA ARG A 6 8.24 5.54 -8.78
C ARG A 6 7.26 4.68 -9.58
N ASN A 7 6.41 3.93 -8.92
CA ASN A 7 5.49 2.96 -9.55
C ASN A 7 4.22 2.86 -8.71
N LEU A 8 3.32 3.80 -8.94
CA LEU A 8 2.02 3.86 -8.27
C LEU A 8 1.13 2.73 -8.80
N LEU A 9 0.42 2.07 -7.89
CA LEU A 9 -0.44 0.92 -8.18
C LEU A 9 -1.88 1.14 -7.74
N GLY A 10 -2.12 1.98 -6.75
CA GLY A 10 -3.45 2.27 -6.25
C GLY A 10 -3.56 3.68 -5.69
N LEU A 11 -4.79 4.22 -5.73
CA LEU A 11 -5.16 5.51 -5.16
C LEU A 11 -6.47 5.34 -4.39
N ALA A 12 -6.54 5.89 -3.18
CA ALA A 12 -7.76 5.87 -2.39
C ALA A 12 -7.91 7.16 -1.56
N PHE A 13 -9.14 7.62 -1.42
CA PHE A 13 -9.48 8.68 -0.46
C PHE A 13 -9.91 8.07 0.86
N ASP A 14 -9.45 8.65 1.97
CA ASP A 14 -9.97 8.32 3.28
C ASP A 14 -11.26 9.12 3.63
N ALA A 15 -11.81 8.86 4.81
CA ALA A 15 -13.04 9.51 5.26
C ALA A 15 -12.88 11.02 5.49
N GLU A 16 -11.67 11.51 5.69
CA GLU A 16 -11.31 12.92 5.83
C GLU A 16 -11.06 13.61 4.47
N GLY A 17 -11.16 12.86 3.36
CA GLY A 17 -10.93 13.37 2.01
C GLY A 17 -9.45 13.52 1.65
N ARG A 18 -8.54 12.88 2.40
CA ARG A 18 -7.11 12.84 2.08
C ARG A 18 -6.84 11.75 1.06
N LEU A 19 -6.02 12.07 0.07
CA LEU A 19 -5.63 11.13 -0.98
C LEU A 19 -4.37 10.36 -0.55
N TRP A 20 -4.42 9.05 -0.67
CA TRP A 20 -3.32 8.13 -0.41
C TRP A 20 -2.98 7.34 -1.66
N ASP A 21 -1.72 7.03 -1.84
CA ASP A 21 -1.27 6.07 -2.85
C ASP A 21 -0.55 4.89 -2.21
N ILE A 22 -0.36 3.85 -3.01
CA ILE A 22 0.56 2.74 -2.71
C ILE A 22 1.45 2.51 -3.90
N GLU A 23 2.75 2.35 -3.67
CA GLU A 23 3.69 2.14 -4.75
C GLU A 23 4.80 1.13 -4.43
N HIS A 24 5.35 0.52 -5.51
CA HIS A 24 6.54 -0.29 -5.41
C HIS A 24 7.79 0.55 -5.28
N GLY A 25 8.59 0.25 -4.27
CA GLY A 25 9.98 0.65 -4.22
C GLY A 25 10.86 -0.14 -5.19
N PRO A 26 12.17 0.15 -5.25
CA PRO A 26 13.12 -0.66 -6.01
C PRO A 26 13.40 -2.01 -5.33
N ALA A 27 14.60 -2.26 -4.85
CA ALA A 27 14.85 -3.44 -3.99
C ALA A 27 14.61 -3.07 -2.53
N GLY A 28 13.38 -3.25 -2.04
CA GLY A 28 12.86 -2.71 -0.78
C GLY A 28 12.13 -1.39 -0.97
N GLY A 29 11.54 -0.86 0.10
CA GLY A 29 10.93 0.46 0.12
C GLY A 29 9.62 0.57 -0.63
N ASP A 30 8.79 -0.50 -0.67
CA ASP A 30 7.38 -0.33 -1.03
C ASP A 30 6.74 0.60 0.00
N GLU A 31 5.81 1.46 -0.40
CA GLU A 31 5.36 2.54 0.49
C GLU A 31 3.91 2.96 0.27
N ILE A 32 3.32 3.52 1.34
CA ILE A 32 2.09 4.31 1.25
C ILE A 32 2.45 5.77 1.52
N ASN A 33 1.96 6.65 0.66
CA ASN A 33 2.15 8.09 0.75
C ASN A 33 0.83 8.82 0.97
N LEU A 34 0.84 9.85 1.82
CA LEU A 34 -0.19 10.86 1.85
C LEU A 34 0.08 11.89 0.74
N ILE A 35 -0.81 11.95 -0.25
CA ILE A 35 -0.59 12.77 -1.43
C ILE A 35 -1.02 14.21 -1.21
N ARG A 36 -0.06 15.13 -1.33
CA ARG A 36 -0.26 16.58 -1.20
C ARG A 36 0.00 17.29 -2.51
N LYS A 37 -0.85 18.26 -2.81
CA LYS A 37 -0.65 19.13 -3.98
C LYS A 37 0.68 19.87 -3.88
N GLY A 38 1.48 19.82 -4.95
CA GLY A 38 2.75 20.51 -5.06
C GLY A 38 3.92 19.81 -4.34
N SER A 39 3.74 18.58 -3.83
CA SER A 39 4.82 17.81 -3.19
C SER A 39 5.60 16.96 -4.18
N ASN A 40 6.90 16.84 -3.89
CA ASN A 40 7.83 15.96 -4.59
C ASN A 40 8.23 14.80 -3.66
N TYR A 41 7.96 13.56 -4.08
CA TYR A 41 8.23 12.34 -3.29
C TYR A 41 9.64 11.76 -3.53
N GLY A 42 10.42 12.43 -4.38
CA GLY A 42 11.87 12.31 -4.42
C GLY A 42 12.47 11.24 -5.32
N TRP A 43 11.67 10.30 -5.88
CA TRP A 43 12.22 9.33 -6.82
C TRP A 43 12.77 10.02 -8.09
N PRO A 44 13.96 9.64 -8.61
CA PRO A 44 14.85 8.56 -8.16
C PRO A 44 15.98 9.00 -7.21
N ILE A 45 15.88 10.16 -6.59
CA ILE A 45 16.95 10.78 -5.76
C ILE A 45 16.98 10.18 -4.36
N VAL A 46 15.79 9.89 -3.80
CA VAL A 46 15.62 9.23 -2.49
C VAL A 46 14.71 8.01 -2.61
N SER A 47 14.86 7.06 -1.70
CA SER A 47 13.99 5.90 -1.52
C SER A 47 14.35 5.17 -0.22
N GLU A 48 13.37 4.52 0.41
CA GLU A 48 13.63 3.60 1.53
C GLU A 48 14.18 2.22 1.08
N GLY A 49 14.30 2.01 -0.23
CA GLY A 49 14.95 0.84 -0.84
C GLY A 49 16.36 1.13 -1.37
N ARG A 50 16.83 0.23 -2.23
CA ARG A 50 18.13 0.34 -2.90
C ARG A 50 18.02 -0.04 -4.37
N HIS A 51 18.99 0.33 -5.18
CA HIS A 51 19.05 -0.15 -6.57
C HIS A 51 19.12 -1.68 -6.64
N TYR A 52 18.57 -2.29 -7.67
CA TYR A 52 18.62 -3.75 -7.87
C TYR A 52 20.06 -4.31 -7.90
N GLY A 53 21.05 -3.50 -8.30
CA GLY A 53 22.47 -3.82 -8.22
C GLY A 53 23.09 -3.65 -6.83
N GLY A 54 22.29 -3.38 -5.78
CA GLY A 54 22.74 -3.26 -4.39
C GLY A 54 23.26 -1.88 -3.98
N ARG A 55 23.46 -0.94 -4.92
CA ARG A 55 23.89 0.43 -4.59
C ARG A 55 22.81 1.13 -3.76
N ALA A 56 23.23 1.79 -2.69
CA ALA A 56 22.33 2.57 -1.82
C ALA A 56 21.68 3.73 -2.58
N ILE A 57 20.46 4.05 -2.19
CA ILE A 57 19.75 5.29 -2.51
C ILE A 57 19.62 6.03 -1.17
N PRO A 58 19.87 7.34 -1.09
CA PRO A 58 19.66 8.09 0.16
C PRO A 58 18.23 7.92 0.68
N PRO A 59 18.02 7.70 1.98
CA PRO A 59 16.67 7.68 2.55
C PRO A 59 16.10 9.10 2.67
N HIS A 60 14.78 9.23 2.83
CA HIS A 60 14.12 10.52 3.01
C HIS A 60 14.63 11.28 4.24
N SER A 61 15.08 10.57 5.29
CA SER A 61 15.65 11.19 6.48
C SER A 61 16.92 12.02 6.23
N GLU A 62 17.64 11.75 5.13
CA GLU A 62 18.82 12.53 4.69
C GLU A 62 18.45 13.69 3.75
N ARG A 63 17.22 13.73 3.24
CA ARG A 63 16.77 14.67 2.21
C ARG A 63 15.38 15.21 2.54
N PRO A 64 15.24 16.04 3.58
CA PRO A 64 13.95 16.49 4.12
C PRO A 64 13.16 17.43 3.19
N GLU A 65 13.73 17.85 2.09
CA GLU A 65 13.05 18.61 1.03
C GLU A 65 12.05 17.73 0.23
N PHE A 66 12.16 16.41 0.33
CA PHE A 66 11.22 15.47 -0.29
C PHE A 66 10.18 14.98 0.72
N ALA A 67 8.95 14.77 0.26
CA ALA A 67 7.88 14.23 1.09
C ALA A 67 8.18 12.77 1.42
N ALA A 68 8.29 12.45 2.70
CA ALA A 68 8.53 11.09 3.16
C ALA A 68 7.24 10.25 3.14
N PRO A 69 7.33 8.93 2.94
CA PRO A 69 6.20 8.03 3.04
C PRO A 69 5.64 7.96 4.46
N ALA A 70 4.32 7.73 4.57
CA ALA A 70 3.66 7.49 5.85
C ALA A 70 4.07 6.14 6.48
N ILE A 71 4.36 5.16 5.64
CA ILE A 71 4.94 3.86 5.99
C ILE A 71 5.71 3.30 4.79
N SER A 72 6.80 2.59 5.07
CA SER A 72 7.54 1.84 4.06
C SER A 72 7.86 0.42 4.53
N TRP A 73 8.09 -0.50 3.58
CA TRP A 73 8.41 -1.90 3.86
C TRP A 73 9.76 -2.31 3.29
N ASN A 74 10.59 -2.82 4.19
CA ASN A 74 11.84 -3.46 3.83
C ASN A 74 12.05 -4.68 4.75
N PRO A 75 11.87 -5.92 4.25
CA PRO A 75 11.68 -6.30 2.85
C PRO A 75 10.30 -5.91 2.27
N VAL A 76 10.21 -5.91 0.94
CA VAL A 76 9.00 -5.58 0.17
C VAL A 76 7.78 -6.42 0.55
N ILE A 77 6.58 -5.84 0.44
CA ILE A 77 5.31 -6.56 0.44
C ILE A 77 4.79 -6.81 -0.99
N ALA A 78 5.39 -6.16 -2.00
CA ALA A 78 4.99 -6.20 -3.39
C ALA A 78 3.48 -5.96 -3.55
N PRO A 79 2.98 -4.74 -3.26
CA PRO A 79 1.56 -4.44 -3.34
C PRO A 79 1.06 -4.60 -4.78
N GLY A 80 -0.17 -5.08 -4.94
CA GLY A 80 -0.86 -5.08 -6.22
C GLY A 80 -1.85 -3.93 -6.32
N ASP A 81 -2.60 -3.72 -5.25
CA ASP A 81 -3.62 -2.70 -5.11
C ASP A 81 -3.97 -2.50 -3.63
N PHE A 82 -4.77 -1.47 -3.30
CA PHE A 82 -5.31 -1.28 -1.95
C PHE A 82 -6.64 -0.53 -1.96
N ILE A 83 -7.41 -0.71 -0.90
CA ILE A 83 -8.58 0.09 -0.57
C ILE A 83 -8.42 0.69 0.83
N ILE A 84 -9.13 1.77 1.13
CA ILE A 84 -9.41 2.18 2.51
C ILE A 84 -10.82 1.68 2.83
N TYR A 85 -10.89 0.68 3.71
CA TYR A 85 -12.13 -0.01 4.02
C TYR A 85 -13.09 0.90 4.78
N SER A 86 -14.35 1.02 4.31
CA SER A 86 -15.33 1.97 4.85
C SER A 86 -16.62 1.32 5.35
N ALA A 87 -16.88 0.05 5.03
CA ALA A 87 -18.10 -0.66 5.43
C ALA A 87 -18.04 -1.17 6.88
N ASP A 88 -19.16 -1.73 7.37
CA ASP A 88 -19.30 -2.21 8.73
C ASP A 88 -19.16 -3.74 8.85
N LEU A 89 -19.09 -4.48 7.73
CA LEU A 89 -19.02 -5.95 7.75
C LEU A 89 -17.77 -6.48 8.46
N PHE A 90 -16.63 -5.79 8.29
CA PHE A 90 -15.39 -6.00 9.05
C PHE A 90 -15.17 -4.78 9.94
N ALA A 91 -15.96 -4.64 11.01
CA ALA A 91 -16.01 -3.42 11.84
C ALA A 91 -14.62 -2.97 12.34
N ASP A 92 -13.77 -3.93 12.75
CA ASP A 92 -12.40 -3.65 13.22
C ASP A 92 -11.44 -3.19 12.12
N TRP A 93 -11.84 -3.25 10.85
CA TRP A 93 -11.02 -2.85 9.70
C TRP A 93 -11.40 -1.47 9.16
N LYS A 94 -12.50 -0.92 9.65
CA LYS A 94 -13.02 0.37 9.18
C LYS A 94 -11.98 1.49 9.34
N GLY A 95 -11.74 2.23 8.26
CA GLY A 95 -10.70 3.27 8.18
C GLY A 95 -9.27 2.76 7.96
N GLN A 96 -9.06 1.45 7.90
CA GLN A 96 -7.73 0.89 7.60
C GLN A 96 -7.54 0.71 6.10
N ALA A 97 -6.29 0.84 5.64
CA ALA A 97 -5.92 0.33 4.33
C ALA A 97 -5.89 -1.21 4.36
N VAL A 98 -6.47 -1.83 3.33
CA VAL A 98 -6.41 -3.27 3.07
C VAL A 98 -5.70 -3.44 1.73
N ILE A 99 -4.51 -4.04 1.76
CA ILE A 99 -3.60 -4.13 0.63
C ILE A 99 -3.58 -5.55 0.11
N ALA A 100 -3.83 -5.74 -1.20
CA ALA A 100 -3.54 -6.99 -1.88
C ALA A 100 -2.03 -7.11 -2.08
N ALA A 101 -1.38 -8.06 -1.40
CA ALA A 101 0.06 -8.22 -1.42
C ALA A 101 0.49 -9.51 -2.15
N MET A 102 1.45 -9.35 -3.05
CA MET A 102 2.03 -10.48 -3.76
C MET A 102 3.13 -11.17 -2.95
N LYS A 103 3.70 -10.46 -1.96
CA LYS A 103 4.71 -10.96 -1.03
C LYS A 103 4.48 -10.28 0.33
N PRO A 104 4.01 -10.95 1.36
CA PRO A 104 3.93 -12.41 1.61
C PRO A 104 2.62 -13.09 1.14
N ALA A 105 2.15 -12.93 -0.04
CA ALA A 105 1.03 -13.68 -0.60
C ALA A 105 -0.25 -13.65 0.27
N GLY A 106 -0.89 -12.48 0.35
CA GLY A 106 -2.07 -12.29 1.19
C GLY A 106 -2.53 -10.85 1.30
N LEU A 107 -3.25 -10.54 2.36
CA LEU A 107 -3.64 -9.18 2.70
C LEU A 107 -2.73 -8.60 3.78
N VAL A 108 -2.39 -7.33 3.64
CA VAL A 108 -1.71 -6.52 4.67
C VAL A 108 -2.66 -5.40 5.08
N ARG A 109 -2.82 -5.19 6.39
CA ARG A 109 -3.67 -4.11 6.93
C ARG A 109 -2.82 -3.03 7.57
N VAL A 110 -3.20 -1.78 7.31
CA VAL A 110 -2.49 -0.59 7.81
C VAL A 110 -3.50 0.35 8.46
N ALA A 111 -3.23 0.77 9.68
CA ALA A 111 -3.99 1.82 10.36
C ALA A 111 -3.31 3.17 10.13
N PHE A 112 -4.12 4.21 9.97
CA PHE A 112 -3.67 5.59 9.87
C PHE A 112 -3.80 6.31 11.22
N GLU A 113 -2.77 7.06 11.59
CA GLU A 113 -2.71 7.88 12.80
C GLU A 113 -2.33 9.32 12.38
N GLY A 114 -3.33 10.12 12.02
CA GLY A 114 -3.11 11.40 11.35
C GLY A 114 -2.46 11.19 9.98
N GLU A 115 -1.25 11.69 9.79
CA GLU A 115 -0.46 11.55 8.56
C GLU A 115 0.50 10.36 8.57
N ALA A 116 0.69 9.74 9.73
CA ALA A 116 1.48 8.52 9.88
C ALA A 116 0.63 7.27 9.65
N ALA A 117 1.29 6.17 9.33
CA ALA A 117 0.65 4.89 9.14
C ALA A 117 1.46 3.78 9.80
N ARG A 118 0.79 2.71 10.24
CA ARG A 118 1.45 1.52 10.78
C ARG A 118 0.75 0.25 10.37
N GLU A 119 1.51 -0.79 10.11
CA GLU A 119 0.97 -2.12 9.86
C GLU A 119 0.31 -2.67 11.14
N VAL A 120 -0.92 -3.20 11.01
CA VAL A 120 -1.71 -3.74 12.13
C VAL A 120 -2.05 -5.21 11.97
N GLY A 121 -1.78 -5.82 10.83
CA GLY A 121 -2.00 -7.25 10.65
C GLY A 121 -1.76 -7.74 9.24
N ARG A 122 -1.60 -9.05 9.14
CA ARG A 122 -1.49 -9.78 7.87
C ARG A 122 -2.40 -11.00 7.89
N MET A 123 -2.96 -11.33 6.72
CA MET A 123 -3.72 -12.54 6.49
C MET A 123 -3.11 -13.28 5.31
N SER A 124 -2.54 -14.45 5.55
CA SER A 124 -1.93 -15.29 4.50
C SER A 124 -2.99 -16.06 3.73
N PHE A 125 -2.81 -16.13 2.41
CA PHE A 125 -3.64 -16.92 1.50
C PHE A 125 -2.83 -18.00 0.77
N ASP A 126 -1.54 -18.09 1.03
CA ASP A 126 -0.57 -18.91 0.28
C ASP A 126 -0.59 -18.62 -1.23
N ARG A 127 -1.14 -17.47 -1.62
CA ARG A 127 -1.31 -17.02 -3.00
C ARG A 127 -1.02 -15.53 -3.09
N ARG A 128 -0.38 -15.14 -4.18
CA ARG A 128 -0.20 -13.74 -4.54
C ARG A 128 -1.57 -13.13 -4.83
N LEU A 129 -1.86 -11.98 -4.24
CA LEU A 129 -3.07 -11.21 -4.51
C LEU A 129 -2.70 -9.96 -5.32
N ARG A 130 -3.48 -9.70 -6.39
CA ARG A 130 -3.24 -8.59 -7.32
C ARG A 130 -4.18 -7.42 -7.07
N GLU A 131 -5.45 -7.69 -6.85
CA GLU A 131 -6.50 -6.68 -6.72
C GLU A 131 -7.28 -6.90 -5.45
N VAL A 132 -7.79 -5.81 -4.88
CA VAL A 132 -8.72 -5.82 -3.75
C VAL A 132 -9.81 -4.77 -3.95
N VAL A 133 -11.07 -5.16 -3.74
CA VAL A 133 -12.21 -4.27 -3.88
C VAL A 133 -13.18 -4.48 -2.72
N GLN A 134 -13.76 -3.40 -2.19
CA GLN A 134 -14.90 -3.47 -1.29
C GLN A 134 -16.20 -3.61 -2.10
N GLY A 135 -16.94 -4.68 -1.86
CA GLY A 135 -18.26 -4.87 -2.44
C GLY A 135 -19.33 -3.98 -1.79
N PRO A 136 -20.50 -3.82 -2.43
CA PRO A 136 -21.60 -3.00 -1.90
C PRO A 136 -22.20 -3.56 -0.60
N ASP A 137 -22.02 -4.84 -0.33
CA ASP A 137 -22.40 -5.53 0.90
C ASP A 137 -21.32 -5.49 1.99
N GLY A 138 -20.23 -4.78 1.74
CA GLY A 138 -19.08 -4.69 2.65
C GLY A 138 -18.11 -5.86 2.57
N ALA A 139 -18.41 -6.91 1.80
CA ALA A 139 -17.47 -8.00 1.58
C ALA A 139 -16.22 -7.52 0.84
N ILE A 140 -15.09 -8.15 1.11
CA ILE A 140 -13.84 -7.86 0.40
C ILE A 140 -13.66 -8.88 -0.71
N TRP A 141 -13.41 -8.38 -1.92
CA TRP A 141 -13.14 -9.20 -3.08
C TRP A 141 -11.68 -9.10 -3.46
N VAL A 142 -11.04 -10.23 -3.76
CA VAL A 142 -9.61 -10.27 -4.13
C VAL A 142 -9.38 -11.16 -5.34
N LEU A 143 -8.41 -10.77 -6.17
CA LEU A 143 -7.94 -11.54 -7.32
C LEU A 143 -6.59 -12.19 -7.03
N GLU A 144 -6.48 -13.49 -7.26
CA GLU A 144 -5.20 -14.20 -7.24
C GLU A 144 -4.37 -13.88 -8.48
N ASP A 145 -3.08 -13.61 -8.29
CA ASP A 145 -2.10 -13.29 -9.35
C ASP A 145 -1.37 -14.55 -9.83
N LYS A 146 -2.04 -15.36 -10.65
CA LYS A 146 -1.44 -16.54 -11.30
C LYS A 146 -2.33 -17.08 -12.42
N ALA A 147 -1.77 -17.95 -13.28
CA ALA A 147 -2.56 -18.73 -14.21
C ALA A 147 -3.55 -19.63 -13.45
N GLY A 148 -4.82 -19.60 -13.84
CA GLY A 148 -5.92 -20.27 -13.12
C GLY A 148 -6.20 -19.64 -11.75
N GLY A 149 -5.86 -18.35 -11.57
CA GLY A 149 -6.18 -17.59 -10.37
C GLY A 149 -7.68 -17.47 -10.13
N ARG A 150 -8.08 -17.38 -8.88
CA ARG A 150 -9.48 -17.30 -8.45
C ARG A 150 -9.86 -15.87 -8.11
N LEU A 151 -11.14 -15.56 -8.27
CA LEU A 151 -11.80 -14.44 -7.61
C LEU A 151 -12.39 -14.96 -6.29
N LEU A 152 -11.99 -14.38 -5.17
CA LEU A 152 -12.44 -14.76 -3.85
C LEU A 152 -13.31 -13.66 -3.25
N LYS A 153 -14.39 -14.05 -2.56
CA LYS A 153 -15.19 -13.16 -1.72
C LYS A 153 -14.93 -13.50 -0.26
N LEU A 154 -14.52 -12.52 0.52
CA LEU A 154 -14.23 -12.66 1.94
C LEU A 154 -15.37 -12.07 2.77
N THR A 155 -15.85 -12.85 3.73
CA THR A 155 -16.82 -12.45 4.75
C THR A 155 -16.31 -12.89 6.11
N PRO A 156 -16.75 -12.25 7.23
CA PRO A 156 -16.48 -12.77 8.57
C PRO A 156 -16.97 -14.21 8.71
N GLY A 157 -16.26 -15.02 9.51
CA GLY A 157 -16.65 -16.40 9.87
C GLY A 157 -17.75 -16.43 10.92
#